data_348bb07c41a241a675989eab1d538db9
#
_entry.id   348bb07c41a241a675989eab1d538db9
#
_cell.length_a   1.000
_cell.length_b   1.000
_cell.length_c   1.000
_cell.angle_alpha   90.00
_cell.angle_beta   90.00
_cell.angle_gamma   90.00
#
_symmetry.space_group_name_H-M   'P 1'
#
loop_
_entity.id
_entity.type
_entity.pdbx_description
1 polymer ?
#
loop_
_entity_poly.entity_id
_entity_poly.type
_entity_poly.pdbx_seq_one_letter_code
_entity_poly.pdbx_strand_id
1 'polypeptide(L)'
;MRHNGWMRIVEQIRRVLILPVLCLTAFTISAQIPPSPTPAQTAAPVNQHPERPQPPTRDPHTPGYVEAKELPDGTLPSPTVDGNFIVGPTHAPAPELADPARPLEGTVVEFTMSSADSKYYPGIARDAGTFGTPDPNDPAKLIVTTSHPAPYTRKVAVYVPKSYVPGTAAPFIVGADGPDRLLIAALDGLIAEHKLPPIVAISIGNGSGDAQGSERGLEYDTMSGKYAEWVENEVLPLVESQAGVKLTHDPDGRVATGGSSGAACALEMAWYHPELYHRVLSYSGTFINQQWPSDPKTPHGAWEFHERLIPGSPVKPIRIWMEVGDRDLYNPNAMRDGMHDWVLANERMADVLAKKGYHYQFLFAENAGHVDRAVRAQTLPEALEYVWQGYRGVR
;
A
#
# COMPACT_ATOMS: atom_id res chain seq x y z
N MET A 1 -15.25 48.96 -51.73
CA MET A 1 -16.43 49.66 -51.22
C MET A 1 -16.42 49.45 -49.72
N ARG A 2 -16.00 50.46 -48.96
CA ARG A 2 -16.77 51.29 -48.02
C ARG A 2 -17.34 50.50 -46.85
N HIS A 3 -17.16 50.81 -45.54
CA HIS A 3 -16.63 51.95 -44.78
C HIS A 3 -16.64 51.46 -43.30
N ASN A 4 -15.56 51.74 -42.54
CA ASN A 4 -15.44 52.69 -41.42
C ASN A 4 -16.51 52.56 -40.32
N GLY A 5 -16.19 52.47 -39.06
CA GLY A 5 -15.34 53.20 -38.13
C GLY A 5 -16.26 53.41 -36.92
N TRP A 6 -15.91 53.61 -35.74
CA TRP A 6 -15.28 54.69 -35.05
C TRP A 6 -15.07 54.33 -33.55
N MET A 7 -13.95 54.69 -33.09
CA MET A 7 -13.43 54.83 -31.71
C MET A 7 -13.95 56.13 -31.09
N ARG A 8 -14.20 56.21 -29.76
CA ARG A 8 -14.03 57.37 -28.85
C ARG A 8 -14.30 56.87 -27.39
N ILE A 9 -13.35 56.87 -26.49
CA ILE A 9 -12.64 57.83 -25.63
C ILE A 9 -13.59 58.99 -25.16
N VAL A 10 -13.83 59.10 -23.86
CA VAL A 10 -13.88 60.33 -23.08
C VAL A 10 -13.51 60.07 -21.60
N GLU A 11 -12.63 60.92 -21.20
CA GLU A 11 -11.92 61.10 -19.94
C GLU A 11 -12.68 62.00 -18.95
N GLN A 12 -12.32 61.83 -17.68
CA GLN A 12 -12.32 62.82 -16.56
C GLN A 12 -13.63 63.54 -16.13
N ILE A 13 -13.82 63.61 -14.82
CA ILE A 13 -13.71 64.84 -14.02
C ILE A 13 -13.68 64.56 -12.49
N ARG A 14 -12.56 65.03 -11.85
CA ARG A 14 -12.43 65.21 -10.41
C ARG A 14 -13.36 66.36 -9.95
N ARG A 15 -13.98 66.22 -8.79
CA ARG A 15 -14.32 67.38 -7.92
C ARG A 15 -14.07 67.11 -6.45
N VAL A 16 -13.13 67.81 -5.92
CA VAL A 16 -12.82 68.04 -4.51
C VAL A 16 -13.88 68.98 -3.93
N LEU A 17 -14.47 68.66 -2.79
CA LEU A 17 -15.21 69.55 -1.96
C LEU A 17 -14.71 69.46 -0.53
N ILE A 18 -14.02 70.57 -0.09
CA ILE A 18 -13.59 70.87 1.25
C ILE A 18 -14.77 71.60 1.95
N LEU A 19 -15.17 71.13 3.14
CA LEU A 19 -16.02 71.90 4.05
C LEU A 19 -15.54 71.70 5.50
N PRO A 20 -15.69 72.74 6.37
CA PRO A 20 -14.80 72.95 7.52
C PRO A 20 -15.24 72.26 8.79
N VAL A 21 -14.25 72.09 9.64
CA VAL A 21 -14.27 71.58 11.03
C VAL A 21 -15.07 72.49 11.91
N LEU A 22 -16.08 71.98 12.60
CA LEU A 22 -16.65 72.59 13.80
C LEU A 22 -16.37 71.65 14.99
N CYS A 23 -15.47 72.07 15.87
CA CYS A 23 -15.24 71.39 17.15
C CYS A 23 -16.44 71.62 18.10
N LEU A 24 -17.09 70.56 18.48
CA LEU A 24 -17.96 70.49 19.65
C LEU A 24 -17.37 69.42 20.57
N THR A 25 -16.80 69.89 21.68
CA THR A 25 -16.36 69.06 22.81
C THR A 25 -17.59 68.63 23.59
N ALA A 26 -17.96 67.33 23.42
CA ALA A 26 -18.91 66.74 24.35
C ALA A 26 -18.15 65.74 25.24
N PHE A 27 -18.13 66.05 26.53
CA PHE A 27 -17.69 65.13 27.57
C PHE A 27 -18.68 64.01 27.68
N THR A 28 -18.29 62.84 27.26
CA THR A 28 -19.02 61.59 27.53
C THR A 28 -18.32 60.84 28.63
N ILE A 29 -18.99 60.67 29.75
CA ILE A 29 -18.61 59.80 30.84
C ILE A 29 -18.76 58.39 30.35
N SER A 30 -17.63 57.73 30.06
CA SER A 30 -17.62 56.28 29.73
C SER A 30 -17.78 55.48 31.01
N ALA A 31 -18.94 54.94 31.26
CA ALA A 31 -19.13 53.85 32.19
C ALA A 31 -18.41 52.61 31.62
N GLN A 32 -17.32 52.19 32.28
CA GLN A 32 -16.65 50.93 31.99
C GLN A 32 -17.57 49.77 32.37
N ILE A 33 -18.11 49.08 31.36
CA ILE A 33 -18.74 47.78 31.53
C ILE A 33 -17.60 46.77 31.76
N PRO A 34 -17.62 45.98 32.85
CA PRO A 34 -16.61 44.94 33.03
C PRO A 34 -16.73 43.88 31.91
N PRO A 35 -15.61 43.35 31.43
CA PRO A 35 -15.65 42.32 30.38
C PRO A 35 -16.41 41.09 30.91
N SER A 36 -17.38 40.62 30.13
CA SER A 36 -18.07 39.36 30.36
C SER A 36 -17.03 38.23 30.41
N PRO A 37 -17.14 37.26 31.33
CA PRO A 37 -16.23 36.13 31.34
C PRO A 37 -16.36 35.35 30.04
N THR A 38 -15.26 35.20 29.33
CA THR A 38 -15.13 34.32 28.18
C THR A 38 -15.54 32.93 28.63
N PRO A 39 -16.47 32.25 27.93
CA PRO A 39 -16.78 30.85 28.24
C PRO A 39 -15.50 30.06 28.14
N ALA A 40 -15.14 29.34 29.19
CA ALA A 40 -14.06 28.36 29.14
C ALA A 40 -14.40 27.37 28.02
N GLN A 41 -13.59 27.39 26.97
CA GLN A 41 -13.61 26.30 25.98
C GLN A 41 -13.28 25.01 26.73
N THR A 42 -14.30 24.27 27.08
CA THR A 42 -14.14 22.84 27.43
C THR A 42 -13.48 22.18 26.24
N ALA A 43 -12.19 21.87 26.39
CA ALA A 43 -11.50 21.00 25.43
C ALA A 43 -12.34 19.77 25.23
N ALA A 44 -12.70 19.50 23.97
CA ALA A 44 -13.37 18.25 23.62
C ALA A 44 -12.52 17.08 24.16
N PRO A 45 -13.14 16.03 24.71
CA PRO A 45 -12.39 14.89 25.20
C PRO A 45 -11.54 14.38 24.04
N VAL A 46 -10.22 14.43 24.19
CA VAL A 46 -9.29 13.73 23.32
C VAL A 46 -9.67 12.26 23.49
N ASN A 47 -10.22 11.65 22.45
CA ASN A 47 -10.40 10.22 22.39
C ASN A 47 -9.02 9.59 22.49
N GLN A 48 -8.56 9.35 23.70
CA GLN A 48 -7.40 8.51 23.95
C GLN A 48 -7.85 7.08 23.67
N HIS A 49 -7.70 6.65 22.40
CA HIS A 49 -7.62 5.22 22.14
C HIS A 49 -6.45 4.71 22.99
N PRO A 50 -6.65 3.66 23.81
CA PRO A 50 -5.54 3.07 24.54
C PRO A 50 -4.44 2.74 23.52
N GLU A 51 -3.22 3.18 23.81
CA GLU A 51 -2.07 2.83 22.99
C GLU A 51 -2.04 1.31 22.85
N ARG A 52 -1.97 0.84 21.61
CA ARG A 52 -1.83 -0.59 21.36
C ARG A 52 -0.52 -1.04 22.00
N PRO A 53 -0.49 -2.14 22.75
CA PRO A 53 0.75 -2.68 23.27
C PRO A 53 1.76 -2.82 22.12
N GLN A 54 2.96 -2.29 22.32
CA GLN A 54 4.03 -2.48 21.34
C GLN A 54 4.35 -3.97 21.25
N PRO A 55 4.47 -4.53 20.05
CA PRO A 55 4.90 -5.92 19.90
C PRO A 55 6.28 -6.12 20.52
N PRO A 56 6.57 -7.31 21.10
CA PRO A 56 7.89 -7.60 21.60
C PRO A 56 8.90 -7.61 20.44
N THR A 57 10.11 -7.14 20.68
CA THR A 57 11.24 -7.30 19.76
C THR A 57 11.58 -8.79 19.63
N ARG A 58 11.70 -9.30 18.40
CA ARG A 58 12.13 -10.68 18.12
C ARG A 58 13.63 -10.69 17.85
N ASP A 59 14.27 -11.75 18.36
CA ASP A 59 15.66 -12.05 18.04
C ASP A 59 15.70 -12.81 16.70
N PRO A 60 16.44 -12.34 15.67
CA PRO A 60 16.57 -13.05 14.41
C PRO A 60 17.17 -14.45 14.53
N HIS A 61 17.88 -14.74 15.64
CA HIS A 61 18.46 -16.06 15.94
C HIS A 61 17.52 -16.96 16.77
N THR A 62 16.24 -16.60 16.87
CA THR A 62 15.24 -17.41 17.59
C THR A 62 15.21 -18.83 17.04
N PRO A 63 15.25 -19.89 17.90
CA PRO A 63 15.16 -21.26 17.44
C PRO A 63 13.90 -21.50 16.60
N GLY A 64 14.06 -22.03 15.39
CA GLY A 64 12.99 -22.28 14.42
C GLY A 64 12.81 -21.18 13.37
N TYR A 65 13.56 -20.08 13.46
CA TYR A 65 13.72 -19.12 12.37
C TYR A 65 14.75 -19.64 11.35
N VAL A 66 14.71 -19.09 10.14
CA VAL A 66 15.69 -19.45 9.10
C VAL A 66 17.09 -18.93 9.45
N GLU A 67 18.10 -19.70 9.10
CA GLU A 67 19.46 -19.16 9.13
C GLU A 67 19.59 -18.03 8.11
N ALA A 68 20.03 -16.87 8.56
CA ALA A 68 20.17 -15.68 7.76
C ALA A 68 21.59 -15.08 7.89
N LYS A 69 22.07 -14.48 6.83
CA LYS A 69 23.36 -13.79 6.81
C LYS A 69 23.22 -12.40 7.40
N GLU A 70 23.90 -12.13 8.50
CA GLU A 70 24.03 -10.77 9.02
C GLU A 70 24.78 -9.87 8.04
N LEU A 71 24.25 -8.67 7.82
CA LEU A 71 24.88 -7.65 7.00
C LEU A 71 25.44 -6.53 7.90
N PRO A 72 26.52 -5.85 7.49
CA PRO A 72 26.96 -4.65 8.18
C PRO A 72 25.82 -3.63 8.25
N ASP A 73 25.68 -2.95 9.39
CA ASP A 73 24.62 -1.97 9.61
C ASP A 73 24.57 -0.92 8.49
N GLY A 74 23.36 -0.58 8.05
CA GLY A 74 23.09 0.34 6.94
C GLY A 74 23.35 -0.23 5.54
N THR A 75 23.68 -1.54 5.41
CA THR A 75 23.89 -2.20 4.10
C THR A 75 22.75 -3.14 3.74
N LEU A 76 22.59 -3.42 2.44
CA LEU A 76 21.61 -4.35 1.89
C LEU A 76 22.27 -5.48 1.11
N PRO A 77 21.60 -6.62 0.90
CA PRO A 77 22.11 -7.66 0.03
C PRO A 77 22.07 -7.21 -1.43
N SER A 78 22.98 -7.77 -2.24
CA SER A 78 22.89 -7.52 -3.69
C SER A 78 21.53 -7.97 -4.24
N PRO A 79 20.90 -7.20 -5.15
CA PRO A 79 19.65 -7.61 -5.81
C PRO A 79 19.83 -8.80 -6.74
N THR A 80 21.03 -9.37 -6.85
CA THR A 80 21.33 -10.54 -7.70
C THR A 80 21.41 -11.85 -6.92
N VAL A 81 21.25 -11.83 -5.60
CA VAL A 81 21.41 -13.02 -4.75
C VAL A 81 20.11 -13.43 -4.08
N ASP A 82 19.83 -14.72 -4.08
CA ASP A 82 18.74 -15.32 -3.33
C ASP A 82 19.21 -15.61 -1.87
N GLY A 83 18.27 -15.74 -0.94
CA GLY A 83 18.52 -16.19 0.43
C GLY A 83 17.97 -15.28 1.51
N ASN A 84 18.41 -15.54 2.75
CA ASN A 84 17.93 -14.87 3.96
C ASN A 84 19.01 -13.90 4.48
N PHE A 85 18.61 -12.71 4.86
CA PHE A 85 19.52 -11.65 5.32
C PHE A 85 18.95 -10.94 6.54
N ILE A 86 19.83 -10.60 7.50
CA ILE A 86 19.51 -9.68 8.60
C ILE A 86 20.05 -8.31 8.22
N VAL A 87 19.19 -7.32 8.22
CA VAL A 87 19.50 -5.91 7.97
C VAL A 87 19.54 -5.19 9.31
N GLY A 88 20.67 -4.54 9.61
CA GLY A 88 20.91 -3.87 10.88
C GLY A 88 19.97 -2.69 11.14
N PRO A 89 20.01 -2.11 12.36
CA PRO A 89 18.99 -1.22 12.89
C PRO A 89 18.94 0.19 12.28
N THR A 90 19.86 0.54 11.38
CA THR A 90 19.94 1.88 10.76
C THR A 90 19.33 1.85 9.37
N HIS A 91 18.22 2.57 9.18
CA HIS A 91 17.46 2.62 7.94
C HIS A 91 17.50 4.01 7.30
N ALA A 92 18.59 4.32 6.62
CA ALA A 92 18.69 5.54 5.82
C ALA A 92 17.97 5.35 4.47
N PRO A 93 17.26 6.36 3.95
CA PRO A 93 16.66 6.28 2.62
C PRO A 93 17.70 5.97 1.54
N ALA A 94 17.34 5.14 0.58
CA ALA A 94 18.14 4.91 -0.61
C ALA A 94 18.38 6.23 -1.39
N PRO A 95 19.45 6.36 -2.17
CA PRO A 95 19.76 7.59 -2.91
C PRO A 95 18.61 8.07 -3.79
N GLU A 96 17.89 7.18 -4.44
CA GLU A 96 16.73 7.45 -5.29
C GLU A 96 15.55 8.09 -4.52
N LEU A 97 15.51 7.88 -3.20
CA LEU A 97 14.45 8.32 -2.29
C LEU A 97 14.93 9.34 -1.25
N ALA A 98 16.19 9.78 -1.31
CA ALA A 98 16.78 10.70 -0.34
C ALA A 98 16.16 12.11 -0.39
N ASP A 99 15.68 12.55 -1.56
CA ASP A 99 14.95 13.81 -1.72
C ASP A 99 13.46 13.55 -2.02
N PRO A 100 12.58 13.62 -1.02
CA PRO A 100 11.15 13.42 -1.22
C PRO A 100 10.48 14.54 -2.03
N ALA A 101 11.16 15.66 -2.26
CA ALA A 101 10.67 16.77 -3.07
C ALA A 101 11.14 16.71 -4.53
N ARG A 102 11.94 15.72 -4.88
CA ARG A 102 12.41 15.53 -6.27
C ARG A 102 11.21 15.43 -7.23
N PRO A 103 11.15 16.29 -8.27
CA PRO A 103 10.13 16.18 -9.30
C PRO A 103 10.25 14.85 -10.05
N LEU A 104 9.12 14.21 -10.32
CA LEU A 104 9.08 13.02 -11.17
C LEU A 104 9.38 13.42 -12.62
N GLU A 105 10.15 12.59 -13.32
CA GLU A 105 10.33 12.74 -14.77
C GLU A 105 9.12 12.23 -15.56
N GLY A 106 8.48 11.16 -15.07
CA GLY A 106 7.25 10.60 -15.61
C GLY A 106 6.01 11.39 -15.21
N THR A 107 4.85 10.88 -15.59
CA THR A 107 3.55 11.48 -15.29
C THR A 107 2.70 10.54 -14.44
N VAL A 108 1.85 11.12 -13.58
CA VAL A 108 0.87 10.36 -12.80
C VAL A 108 -0.53 10.75 -13.25
N VAL A 109 -1.31 9.76 -13.67
CA VAL A 109 -2.72 9.89 -14.01
C VAL A 109 -3.55 9.32 -12.88
N GLU A 110 -4.48 10.08 -12.32
CA GLU A 110 -5.37 9.61 -11.27
C GLU A 110 -6.81 9.56 -11.77
N PHE A 111 -7.53 8.50 -11.43
CA PHE A 111 -8.96 8.37 -11.67
C PHE A 111 -9.64 7.63 -10.52
N THR A 112 -10.96 7.60 -10.51
CA THR A 112 -11.76 6.88 -9.53
C THR A 112 -12.54 5.75 -10.19
N MET A 113 -12.70 4.64 -9.45
CA MET A 113 -13.57 3.53 -9.81
C MET A 113 -14.72 3.45 -8.81
N SER A 114 -15.94 3.22 -9.30
CA SER A 114 -17.10 2.93 -8.47
C SER A 114 -17.24 1.42 -8.30
N SER A 115 -17.38 0.95 -7.05
CA SER A 115 -17.65 -0.45 -6.77
C SER A 115 -19.03 -0.90 -7.25
N ALA A 116 -19.97 0.03 -7.40
CA ALA A 116 -21.31 -0.28 -7.93
C ALA A 116 -21.28 -0.85 -9.35
N ASP A 117 -20.22 -0.57 -10.10
CA ASP A 117 -20.02 -1.07 -11.47
C ASP A 117 -19.22 -2.39 -11.51
N SER A 118 -18.68 -2.84 -10.35
CA SER A 118 -17.85 -4.04 -10.27
C SER A 118 -18.69 -5.30 -10.16
N LYS A 119 -18.32 -6.31 -10.95
CA LYS A 119 -18.87 -7.67 -10.85
C LYS A 119 -18.20 -8.49 -9.76
N TYR A 120 -16.97 -8.11 -9.38
CA TYR A 120 -16.15 -8.83 -8.40
C TYR A 120 -16.35 -8.30 -7.00
N TYR A 121 -16.33 -6.97 -6.84
CA TYR A 121 -16.29 -6.28 -5.56
C TYR A 121 -17.30 -5.13 -5.52
N PRO A 122 -18.60 -5.45 -5.40
CA PRO A 122 -19.67 -4.43 -5.37
C PRO A 122 -19.66 -3.58 -4.09
N GLY A 123 -18.91 -4.00 -3.08
CA GLY A 123 -18.70 -3.28 -1.84
C GLY A 123 -19.48 -3.83 -0.67
N ILE A 124 -18.78 -4.07 0.43
CA ILE A 124 -19.34 -4.42 1.73
C ILE A 124 -18.73 -3.55 2.83
N ALA A 125 -19.48 -3.39 3.91
CA ALA A 125 -18.96 -2.85 5.17
C ALA A 125 -19.35 -3.79 6.32
N ARG A 126 -18.43 -3.90 7.29
CA ARG A 126 -18.66 -4.65 8.51
C ARG A 126 -19.66 -3.94 9.42
N ASP A 127 -20.60 -4.68 10.01
CA ASP A 127 -21.52 -4.12 10.98
C ASP A 127 -20.82 -3.75 12.28
N ALA A 128 -21.20 -2.62 12.86
CA ALA A 128 -20.60 -2.15 14.11
C ALA A 128 -20.78 -3.17 15.25
N GLY A 129 -19.73 -3.37 16.04
CA GLY A 129 -19.75 -4.25 17.21
C GLY A 129 -19.68 -5.75 16.92
N THR A 130 -19.54 -6.16 15.65
CA THR A 130 -19.48 -7.60 15.29
C THR A 130 -18.05 -8.14 15.16
N PHE A 131 -17.05 -7.28 15.18
CA PHE A 131 -15.65 -7.70 15.15
C PHE A 131 -15.14 -8.05 16.55
N GLY A 132 -14.53 -9.22 16.68
CA GLY A 132 -13.94 -9.67 17.95
C GLY A 132 -14.95 -10.26 18.94
N THR A 133 -16.18 -10.58 18.50
CA THR A 133 -17.13 -11.33 19.32
C THR A 133 -16.71 -12.80 19.35
N PRO A 134 -16.52 -13.41 20.53
CA PRO A 134 -16.21 -14.83 20.63
C PRO A 134 -17.34 -15.68 20.02
N ASP A 135 -17.00 -16.75 19.29
CA ASP A 135 -17.96 -17.74 18.83
C ASP A 135 -18.61 -18.41 20.06
N PRO A 136 -19.95 -18.44 20.17
CA PRO A 136 -20.64 -19.13 21.29
C PRO A 136 -20.26 -20.60 21.42
N ASN A 137 -19.91 -21.27 20.33
CA ASN A 137 -19.55 -22.68 20.28
C ASN A 137 -18.03 -22.92 20.41
N ASP A 138 -17.24 -21.92 20.14
CA ASP A 138 -15.77 -21.97 20.24
C ASP A 138 -15.24 -20.58 20.64
N PRO A 139 -15.14 -20.29 21.96
CA PRO A 139 -14.72 -18.97 22.45
C PRO A 139 -13.28 -18.55 22.02
N ALA A 140 -12.50 -19.48 21.48
CA ALA A 140 -11.19 -19.16 20.90
C ALA A 140 -11.32 -18.51 19.52
N LYS A 141 -12.42 -18.71 18.82
CA LYS A 141 -12.70 -18.08 17.54
C LYS A 141 -13.36 -16.72 17.74
N LEU A 142 -12.81 -15.73 17.06
CA LEU A 142 -13.49 -14.44 16.92
C LEU A 142 -14.36 -14.50 15.67
N ILE A 143 -15.66 -14.24 15.85
CA ILE A 143 -16.59 -14.17 14.73
C ILE A 143 -16.68 -12.73 14.24
N VAL A 144 -16.59 -12.57 12.92
CA VAL A 144 -17.20 -11.45 12.22
C VAL A 144 -18.56 -11.92 11.74
N THR A 145 -19.61 -11.55 12.44
CA THR A 145 -20.92 -12.17 12.25
C THR A 145 -21.69 -11.58 11.09
N THR A 146 -21.53 -10.28 10.78
CA THR A 146 -22.32 -9.65 9.73
C THR A 146 -21.59 -8.52 9.02
N SER A 147 -21.79 -8.47 7.70
CA SER A 147 -21.48 -7.36 6.83
C SER A 147 -22.71 -7.04 6.00
N HIS A 148 -22.81 -5.80 5.55
CA HIS A 148 -23.90 -5.35 4.69
C HIS A 148 -23.35 -4.78 3.39
N PRO A 149 -24.13 -4.75 2.30
CA PRO A 149 -23.73 -4.08 1.07
C PRO A 149 -23.44 -2.60 1.31
N ALA A 150 -22.27 -2.14 0.91
CA ALA A 150 -21.82 -0.76 1.07
C ALA A 150 -20.96 -0.37 -0.14
N PRO A 151 -21.58 0.11 -1.22
CA PRO A 151 -20.83 0.60 -2.38
C PRO A 151 -19.88 1.74 -1.98
N TYR A 152 -18.72 1.78 -2.61
CA TYR A 152 -17.68 2.77 -2.35
C TYR A 152 -17.00 3.22 -3.63
N THR A 153 -16.14 4.22 -3.53
CA THR A 153 -15.27 4.64 -4.61
C THR A 153 -13.81 4.49 -4.17
N ARG A 154 -12.96 4.06 -5.08
CA ARG A 154 -11.51 3.98 -4.86
C ARG A 154 -10.75 4.84 -5.84
N LYS A 155 -9.59 5.32 -5.42
CA LYS A 155 -8.63 5.98 -6.30
C LYS A 155 -7.70 4.96 -6.92
N VAL A 156 -7.36 5.19 -8.19
CA VAL A 156 -6.29 4.49 -8.90
C VAL A 156 -5.33 5.56 -9.40
N ALA A 157 -4.06 5.40 -9.09
CA ALA A 157 -2.99 6.25 -9.60
C ALA A 157 -2.09 5.41 -10.53
N VAL A 158 -1.86 5.92 -11.73
CA VAL A 158 -1.04 5.27 -12.75
C VAL A 158 0.16 6.15 -13.05
N TYR A 159 1.35 5.68 -12.69
CA TYR A 159 2.59 6.31 -13.10
C TYR A 159 3.01 5.77 -14.47
N VAL A 160 3.23 6.69 -15.41
CA VAL A 160 3.74 6.40 -16.75
C VAL A 160 5.13 7.03 -16.89
N PRO A 161 6.18 6.21 -17.05
CA PRO A 161 7.54 6.72 -17.15
C PRO A 161 7.72 7.57 -18.43
N LYS A 162 8.53 8.60 -18.34
CA LYS A 162 8.85 9.51 -19.47
C LYS A 162 9.38 8.77 -20.70
N SER A 163 10.09 7.68 -20.47
CA SER A 163 10.67 6.82 -21.53
C SER A 163 9.69 5.81 -22.12
N TYR A 164 8.42 5.78 -21.68
CA TYR A 164 7.40 4.93 -22.28
C TYR A 164 7.15 5.34 -23.74
N VAL A 165 7.17 4.35 -24.63
CA VAL A 165 6.88 4.55 -26.06
C VAL A 165 5.41 4.19 -26.32
N PRO A 166 4.56 5.14 -26.74
CA PRO A 166 3.16 4.88 -27.01
C PRO A 166 2.93 3.72 -27.98
N GLY A 167 2.00 2.83 -27.62
CA GLY A 167 1.67 1.64 -28.43
C GLY A 167 2.55 0.42 -28.16
N THR A 168 3.65 0.55 -27.38
CA THR A 168 4.42 -0.61 -26.93
C THR A 168 3.79 -1.24 -25.69
N ALA A 169 3.86 -2.57 -25.58
CA ALA A 169 3.37 -3.29 -24.40
C ALA A 169 4.34 -3.09 -23.24
N ALA A 170 3.96 -2.24 -22.27
CA ALA A 170 4.78 -1.94 -21.11
C ALA A 170 4.70 -3.03 -20.04
N PRO A 171 5.82 -3.41 -19.41
CA PRO A 171 5.80 -4.13 -18.15
C PRO A 171 5.17 -3.24 -17.06
N PHE A 172 4.58 -3.86 -16.04
CA PHE A 172 3.94 -3.09 -14.97
C PHE A 172 4.05 -3.74 -13.58
N ILE A 173 3.91 -2.91 -12.57
CA ILE A 173 3.74 -3.31 -11.18
C ILE A 173 2.38 -2.81 -10.69
N VAL A 174 1.60 -3.71 -10.09
CA VAL A 174 0.32 -3.39 -9.47
C VAL A 174 0.45 -3.49 -7.96
N GLY A 175 0.10 -2.41 -7.26
CA GLY A 175 0.19 -2.28 -5.81
C GLY A 175 -1.16 -2.09 -5.13
N ALA A 176 -1.34 -2.77 -4.01
CA ALA A 176 -2.46 -2.64 -3.09
C ALA A 176 -2.31 -1.39 -2.20
N ASP A 177 -3.41 -0.94 -1.57
CA ASP A 177 -3.46 0.17 -0.61
C ASP A 177 -2.93 1.52 -1.14
N GLY A 178 -3.07 1.75 -2.45
CA GLY A 178 -2.59 2.97 -3.11
C GLY A 178 -3.38 4.24 -2.78
N PRO A 179 -2.88 5.40 -3.26
CA PRO A 179 -1.68 5.64 -4.06
C PRO A 179 -0.37 5.49 -3.28
N ASP A 180 0.58 4.72 -3.81
CA ASP A 180 1.91 4.52 -3.21
C ASP A 180 2.96 5.45 -3.88
N ARG A 181 3.18 6.61 -3.25
CA ARG A 181 4.12 7.62 -3.75
C ARG A 181 5.57 7.19 -3.65
N LEU A 182 5.90 6.33 -2.67
CA LEU A 182 7.27 5.85 -2.50
C LEU A 182 7.65 4.90 -3.64
N LEU A 183 6.77 3.99 -4.01
CA LEU A 183 6.93 3.11 -5.16
C LEU A 183 7.13 3.90 -6.45
N ILE A 184 6.29 4.91 -6.67
CA ILE A 184 6.37 5.77 -7.86
C ILE A 184 7.73 6.49 -7.91
N ALA A 185 8.17 7.07 -6.79
CA ALA A 185 9.45 7.79 -6.73
C ALA A 185 10.66 6.86 -6.95
N ALA A 186 10.63 5.66 -6.38
CA ALA A 186 11.69 4.65 -6.57
C ALA A 186 11.78 4.22 -8.04
N LEU A 187 10.66 3.90 -8.66
CA LEU A 187 10.63 3.52 -10.07
C LEU A 187 11.10 4.63 -10.99
N ASP A 188 10.63 5.87 -10.77
CA ASP A 188 11.05 7.03 -11.54
C ASP A 188 12.58 7.24 -11.49
N GLY A 189 13.18 7.08 -10.29
CA GLY A 189 14.63 7.15 -10.11
C GLY A 189 15.37 6.03 -10.82
N LEU A 190 14.99 4.80 -10.61
CA LEU A 190 15.65 3.63 -11.21
C LEU A 190 15.54 3.61 -12.75
N ILE A 191 14.41 4.05 -13.29
CA ILE A 191 14.22 4.16 -14.76
C ILE A 191 15.06 5.30 -15.32
N ALA A 192 15.14 6.45 -14.64
CA ALA A 192 15.98 7.57 -15.05
C ALA A 192 17.48 7.20 -15.06
N GLU A 193 17.91 6.36 -14.11
CA GLU A 193 19.27 5.83 -14.03
C GLU A 193 19.53 4.62 -14.95
N HIS A 194 18.55 4.20 -15.75
CA HIS A 194 18.62 3.02 -16.62
C HIS A 194 18.87 1.68 -15.90
N LYS A 195 18.59 1.61 -14.60
CA LYS A 195 18.66 0.39 -13.81
C LYS A 195 17.47 -0.53 -14.09
N LEU A 196 16.31 0.05 -14.39
CA LEU A 196 15.10 -0.67 -14.79
C LEU A 196 14.57 -0.19 -16.15
N PRO A 197 13.85 -1.07 -16.88
CA PRO A 197 13.15 -0.67 -18.09
C PRO A 197 11.98 0.28 -17.78
N PRO A 198 11.32 0.88 -18.80
CA PRO A 198 10.12 1.68 -18.61
C PRO A 198 8.95 0.82 -18.05
N ILE A 199 8.75 0.88 -16.75
CA ILE A 199 7.72 0.12 -16.02
C ILE A 199 6.59 1.06 -15.63
N VAL A 200 5.35 0.71 -15.96
CA VAL A 200 4.13 1.40 -15.50
C VAL A 200 3.84 0.95 -14.06
N ALA A 201 3.60 1.90 -13.13
CA ALA A 201 3.10 1.55 -11.80
C ALA A 201 1.61 1.85 -11.69
N ILE A 202 0.86 0.86 -11.19
CA ILE A 202 -0.59 0.94 -10.98
C ILE A 202 -0.83 0.79 -9.48
N SER A 203 -1.26 1.86 -8.84
CA SER A 203 -1.45 1.92 -7.39
C SER A 203 -2.94 2.02 -7.09
N ILE A 204 -3.51 0.96 -6.51
CA ILE A 204 -4.95 0.79 -6.36
C ILE A 204 -5.32 1.02 -4.89
N GLY A 205 -6.22 1.99 -4.62
CA GLY A 205 -6.81 2.15 -3.30
C GLY A 205 -7.68 0.96 -2.92
N ASN A 206 -7.69 0.59 -1.64
CA ASN A 206 -8.55 -0.47 -1.13
C ASN A 206 -10.03 -0.06 -1.10
N GLY A 207 -10.90 -1.05 -0.87
CA GLY A 207 -12.33 -0.87 -0.79
C GLY A 207 -12.86 -0.27 0.51
N SER A 208 -12.04 0.05 1.46
CA SER A 208 -12.34 0.56 2.81
C SER A 208 -12.33 -0.48 3.93
N GLY A 209 -12.17 0.03 5.15
CA GLY A 209 -12.07 -0.78 6.36
C GLY A 209 -10.74 -1.52 6.47
N ASP A 210 -10.63 -2.34 7.50
CA ASP A 210 -9.46 -3.16 7.76
C ASP A 210 -9.89 -4.52 8.31
N ALA A 211 -9.11 -5.56 8.00
CA ALA A 211 -9.30 -6.93 8.45
C ALA A 211 -10.69 -7.53 8.11
N GLN A 212 -11.01 -8.60 8.78
CA GLN A 212 -12.18 -9.46 8.53
C GLN A 212 -13.51 -8.69 8.52
N GLY A 213 -14.36 -9.02 7.56
CA GLY A 213 -15.70 -8.46 7.40
C GLY A 213 -15.75 -7.09 6.70
N SER A 214 -14.62 -6.45 6.46
CA SER A 214 -14.50 -5.25 5.62
C SER A 214 -14.25 -5.61 4.17
N GLU A 215 -14.45 -4.64 3.27
CA GLU A 215 -14.13 -4.83 1.85
C GLU A 215 -12.63 -5.12 1.65
N ARG A 216 -11.74 -4.38 2.35
CA ARG A 216 -10.31 -4.62 2.27
C ARG A 216 -9.93 -6.05 2.70
N GLY A 217 -10.55 -6.55 3.78
CA GLY A 217 -10.35 -7.94 4.20
C GLY A 217 -10.87 -8.94 3.16
N LEU A 218 -12.01 -8.66 2.52
CA LEU A 218 -12.55 -9.49 1.46
C LEU A 218 -11.65 -9.50 0.20
N GLU A 219 -11.08 -8.34 -0.14
CA GLU A 219 -10.19 -8.19 -1.29
C GLU A 219 -8.84 -8.89 -1.10
N TYR A 220 -8.24 -8.76 0.10
CA TYR A 220 -6.82 -9.09 0.32
C TYR A 220 -6.56 -10.32 1.17
N ASP A 221 -7.51 -10.72 2.03
CA ASP A 221 -7.31 -11.85 2.94
C ASP A 221 -8.13 -13.09 2.53
N THR A 222 -8.75 -13.08 1.33
CA THR A 222 -9.49 -14.21 0.80
C THR A 222 -8.59 -15.09 -0.06
N MET A 223 -8.36 -16.33 0.36
CA MET A 223 -7.48 -17.29 -0.32
C MET A 223 -8.03 -17.71 -1.68
N SER A 224 -7.90 -16.82 -2.67
CA SER A 224 -8.41 -17.03 -4.03
C SER A 224 -7.69 -16.19 -5.07
N GLY A 225 -7.89 -16.51 -6.37
CA GLY A 225 -7.41 -15.71 -7.51
C GLY A 225 -8.30 -14.52 -7.86
N LYS A 226 -9.40 -14.31 -7.12
CA LYS A 226 -10.44 -13.34 -7.49
C LYS A 226 -9.92 -11.91 -7.64
N TYR A 227 -8.94 -11.51 -6.83
CA TYR A 227 -8.37 -10.16 -6.94
C TYR A 227 -7.56 -10.00 -8.23
N ALA A 228 -6.80 -11.01 -8.64
CA ALA A 228 -6.10 -10.99 -9.93
C ALA A 228 -7.07 -10.93 -11.11
N GLU A 229 -8.15 -11.71 -11.05
CA GLU A 229 -9.21 -11.69 -12.08
C GLU A 229 -9.89 -10.32 -12.16
N TRP A 230 -10.16 -9.70 -11.02
CA TRP A 230 -10.71 -8.34 -10.95
C TRP A 230 -9.77 -7.31 -11.57
N VAL A 231 -8.49 -7.37 -11.21
CA VAL A 231 -7.46 -6.49 -11.79
C VAL A 231 -7.41 -6.66 -13.31
N GLU A 232 -7.34 -7.90 -13.80
CA GLU A 232 -7.26 -8.18 -15.25
C GLU A 232 -8.49 -7.70 -16.00
N ASN A 233 -9.70 -7.94 -15.45
CA ASN A 233 -10.95 -7.72 -16.21
C ASN A 233 -11.57 -6.35 -16.02
N GLU A 234 -11.31 -5.65 -14.90
CA GLU A 234 -11.95 -4.38 -14.60
C GLU A 234 -10.94 -3.22 -14.44
N VAL A 235 -9.76 -3.46 -13.85
CA VAL A 235 -8.79 -2.39 -13.59
C VAL A 235 -7.92 -2.09 -14.81
N LEU A 236 -7.25 -3.11 -15.37
CA LEU A 236 -6.28 -2.91 -16.46
C LEU A 236 -6.90 -2.27 -17.71
N PRO A 237 -8.13 -2.62 -18.15
CA PRO A 237 -8.77 -1.93 -19.28
C PRO A 237 -9.00 -0.43 -19.03
N LEU A 238 -9.34 -0.06 -17.78
CA LEU A 238 -9.49 1.35 -17.41
C LEU A 238 -8.13 2.05 -17.36
N VAL A 239 -7.10 1.40 -16.82
CA VAL A 239 -5.73 1.93 -16.81
C VAL A 239 -5.25 2.22 -18.23
N GLU A 240 -5.40 1.28 -19.15
CA GLU A 240 -5.00 1.48 -20.55
C GLU A 240 -5.74 2.66 -21.19
N SER A 241 -7.04 2.74 -20.96
CA SER A 241 -7.89 3.81 -21.50
C SER A 241 -7.59 5.18 -20.90
N GLN A 242 -7.43 5.26 -19.56
CA GLN A 242 -7.26 6.53 -18.83
C GLN A 242 -5.84 7.09 -18.94
N ALA A 243 -4.84 6.22 -18.90
CA ALA A 243 -3.43 6.62 -18.95
C ALA A 243 -2.83 6.59 -20.38
N GLY A 244 -3.57 6.08 -21.36
CA GLY A 244 -3.11 5.99 -22.76
C GLY A 244 -1.90 5.05 -22.94
N VAL A 245 -1.85 4.00 -22.12
CA VAL A 245 -0.78 2.98 -22.16
C VAL A 245 -1.29 1.67 -22.71
N LYS A 246 -0.38 0.83 -23.20
CA LYS A 246 -0.64 -0.57 -23.48
C LYS A 246 0.17 -1.42 -22.53
N LEU A 247 -0.46 -2.40 -21.88
CA LEU A 247 0.17 -3.24 -20.87
C LEU A 247 0.55 -4.61 -21.43
N THR A 248 1.61 -5.21 -20.92
CA THR A 248 2.04 -6.53 -21.35
C THR A 248 1.12 -7.64 -20.83
N HIS A 249 0.97 -8.70 -21.63
CA HIS A 249 0.35 -9.96 -21.20
C HIS A 249 1.39 -11.01 -20.77
N ASP A 250 2.69 -10.69 -20.87
CA ASP A 250 3.76 -11.57 -20.42
C ASP A 250 3.79 -11.59 -18.88
N PRO A 251 3.56 -12.74 -18.21
CA PRO A 251 3.59 -12.82 -16.75
C PRO A 251 4.95 -12.46 -16.13
N ASP A 252 6.05 -12.61 -16.88
CA ASP A 252 7.37 -12.13 -16.45
C ASP A 252 7.50 -10.61 -16.46
N GLY A 253 6.63 -9.92 -17.17
CA GLY A 253 6.54 -8.45 -17.20
C GLY A 253 5.53 -7.89 -16.18
N ARG A 254 5.05 -8.68 -15.23
CA ARG A 254 4.02 -8.28 -14.27
C ARG A 254 4.44 -8.59 -12.83
N VAL A 255 4.43 -7.56 -11.98
CA VAL A 255 4.72 -7.64 -10.55
C VAL A 255 3.47 -7.31 -9.76
N ALA A 256 3.15 -8.09 -8.74
CA ALA A 256 2.18 -7.74 -7.70
C ALA A 256 2.92 -7.32 -6.44
N THR A 257 2.46 -6.26 -5.76
CA THR A 257 3.10 -5.74 -4.54
C THR A 257 2.11 -5.22 -3.53
N GLY A 258 2.50 -5.24 -2.27
CA GLY A 258 1.75 -4.65 -1.18
C GLY A 258 2.45 -4.74 0.16
N GLY A 259 1.81 -4.17 1.17
CA GLY A 259 2.17 -4.32 2.57
C GLY A 259 1.04 -4.98 3.36
N SER A 260 1.37 -5.73 4.41
CA SER A 260 0.38 -6.38 5.26
C SER A 260 -0.54 -7.34 4.47
N SER A 261 -1.86 -7.23 4.61
CA SER A 261 -2.83 -7.98 3.79
C SER A 261 -2.63 -7.78 2.29
N GLY A 262 -2.22 -6.57 1.86
CA GLY A 262 -1.89 -6.31 0.45
C GLY A 262 -0.72 -7.13 -0.07
N ALA A 263 0.23 -7.50 0.80
CA ALA A 263 1.34 -8.40 0.46
C ALA A 263 0.90 -9.87 0.36
N ALA A 264 -0.01 -10.31 1.23
CA ALA A 264 -0.65 -11.62 1.10
C ALA A 264 -1.43 -11.71 -0.22
N CYS A 265 -2.24 -10.70 -0.53
CA CYS A 265 -2.96 -10.58 -1.79
C CYS A 265 -2.02 -10.63 -3.00
N ALA A 266 -0.87 -9.94 -2.96
CA ALA A 266 0.12 -9.98 -4.04
C ALA A 266 0.65 -11.41 -4.29
N LEU A 267 0.87 -12.19 -3.22
CA LEU A 267 1.22 -13.60 -3.36
C LEU A 267 0.05 -14.43 -3.89
N GLU A 268 -1.17 -14.19 -3.41
CA GLU A 268 -2.38 -14.87 -3.90
C GLU A 268 -2.58 -14.66 -5.40
N MET A 269 -2.38 -13.44 -5.90
CA MET A 269 -2.45 -13.14 -7.33
C MET A 269 -1.51 -14.04 -8.14
N ALA A 270 -0.25 -14.14 -7.75
CA ALA A 270 0.74 -14.97 -8.43
C ALA A 270 0.52 -16.47 -8.17
N TRP A 271 0.03 -16.84 -6.98
CA TRP A 271 -0.18 -18.24 -6.62
C TRP A 271 -1.34 -18.89 -7.37
N TYR A 272 -2.48 -18.20 -7.44
CA TYR A 272 -3.67 -18.72 -8.09
C TYR A 272 -3.70 -18.46 -9.59
N HIS A 273 -3.00 -17.43 -10.07
CA HIS A 273 -2.87 -17.06 -11.48
C HIS A 273 -1.41 -16.90 -11.91
N PRO A 274 -0.63 -18.01 -11.88
CA PRO A 274 0.76 -17.96 -12.34
C PRO A 274 0.88 -17.67 -13.85
N GLU A 275 -0.20 -17.83 -14.62
CA GLU A 275 -0.26 -17.39 -16.01
C GLU A 275 -0.38 -15.87 -16.18
N LEU A 276 -0.69 -15.15 -15.10
CA LEU A 276 -0.79 -13.67 -15.08
C LEU A 276 0.38 -13.01 -14.40
N TYR A 277 0.91 -13.57 -13.28
CA TYR A 277 1.94 -12.93 -12.46
C TYR A 277 3.02 -13.93 -12.06
N HIS A 278 4.29 -13.56 -12.32
CA HIS A 278 5.47 -14.34 -11.89
C HIS A 278 6.30 -13.64 -10.83
N ARG A 279 5.94 -12.43 -10.37
CA ARG A 279 6.79 -11.63 -9.51
C ARG A 279 6.01 -11.02 -8.36
N VAL A 280 6.53 -11.15 -7.15
CA VAL A 280 5.90 -10.68 -5.91
C VAL A 280 6.89 -9.87 -5.09
N LEU A 281 6.44 -8.71 -4.59
CA LEU A 281 7.17 -7.88 -3.65
C LEU A 281 6.30 -7.67 -2.41
N SER A 282 6.74 -8.17 -1.26
CA SER A 282 5.97 -8.29 -0.03
C SER A 282 6.66 -7.58 1.14
N TYR A 283 5.99 -6.59 1.73
CA TYR A 283 6.41 -5.97 2.99
C TYR A 283 5.48 -6.41 4.12
N SER A 284 6.05 -6.95 5.21
CA SER A 284 5.28 -7.39 6.39
C SER A 284 4.07 -8.25 6.04
N GLY A 285 4.25 -9.27 5.18
CA GLY A 285 3.15 -10.04 4.62
C GLY A 285 2.25 -10.69 5.67
N THR A 286 0.94 -10.52 5.53
CA THR A 286 -0.08 -11.11 6.41
C THR A 286 -0.29 -12.58 6.09
N PHE A 287 0.77 -13.40 6.24
CA PHE A 287 0.71 -14.86 6.04
C PHE A 287 0.18 -15.58 7.28
N ILE A 288 -0.85 -15.02 7.90
CA ILE A 288 -1.48 -15.45 9.15
C ILE A 288 -2.91 -15.96 8.93
N ASN A 289 -3.54 -16.46 10.00
CA ASN A 289 -4.93 -16.92 9.95
C ASN A 289 -5.92 -15.75 10.07
N GLN A 290 -6.21 -15.06 8.95
CA GLN A 290 -7.07 -13.86 8.92
C GLN A 290 -8.18 -13.92 7.86
N GLN A 291 -8.30 -15.01 7.11
CA GLN A 291 -9.29 -15.14 6.03
C GLN A 291 -10.74 -14.88 6.50
N TRP A 292 -11.48 -14.14 5.68
CA TRP A 292 -12.93 -14.01 5.82
C TRP A 292 -13.59 -13.75 4.43
N PRO A 293 -14.71 -14.42 4.11
CA PRO A 293 -15.34 -15.51 4.91
C PRO A 293 -14.42 -16.73 5.03
N SER A 294 -14.63 -17.55 6.05
CA SER A 294 -13.85 -18.78 6.22
C SER A 294 -14.14 -19.77 5.09
N ASP A 295 -13.09 -20.43 4.60
CA ASP A 295 -13.20 -21.51 3.60
C ASP A 295 -12.63 -22.80 4.18
N PRO A 296 -13.42 -23.91 4.22
CA PRO A 296 -12.93 -25.22 4.68
C PRO A 296 -11.74 -25.77 3.89
N LYS A 297 -11.47 -25.27 2.68
CA LYS A 297 -10.32 -25.67 1.88
C LYS A 297 -9.03 -25.00 2.35
N THR A 298 -9.14 -23.84 2.95
CA THR A 298 -8.05 -23.03 3.51
C THR A 298 -8.43 -22.55 4.91
N PRO A 299 -8.64 -23.46 5.90
CA PRO A 299 -9.22 -23.12 7.20
C PRO A 299 -8.36 -22.15 8.01
N HIS A 300 -7.06 -22.05 7.69
CA HIS A 300 -6.11 -21.15 8.34
C HIS A 300 -5.72 -19.95 7.48
N GLY A 301 -6.53 -19.61 6.46
CA GLY A 301 -6.25 -18.46 5.60
C GLY A 301 -4.84 -18.49 4.98
N ALA A 302 -4.15 -17.35 4.95
CA ALA A 302 -2.82 -17.24 4.34
C ALA A 302 -1.71 -18.00 5.10
N TRP A 303 -1.94 -18.43 6.35
CA TRP A 303 -1.06 -19.37 7.06
C TRP A 303 -0.87 -20.69 6.29
N GLU A 304 -1.85 -21.08 5.50
CA GLU A 304 -1.81 -22.28 4.66
C GLU A 304 -0.67 -22.24 3.62
N PHE A 305 -0.17 -21.08 3.22
CA PHE A 305 0.93 -21.00 2.27
C PHE A 305 2.14 -21.76 2.76
N HIS A 306 2.61 -21.47 3.95
CA HIS A 306 3.80 -22.14 4.49
C HIS A 306 3.48 -23.47 5.16
N GLU A 307 2.27 -23.68 5.67
CA GLU A 307 1.88 -24.93 6.33
C GLU A 307 1.66 -26.06 5.32
N ARG A 308 0.98 -25.79 4.20
CA ARG A 308 0.50 -26.83 3.32
C ARG A 308 0.63 -26.53 1.81
N LEU A 309 0.28 -25.32 1.37
CA LEU A 309 0.14 -25.04 -0.06
C LEU A 309 1.50 -25.08 -0.79
N ILE A 310 2.49 -24.37 -0.31
CA ILE A 310 3.84 -24.38 -0.91
C ILE A 310 4.49 -25.75 -0.75
N PRO A 311 4.52 -26.38 0.45
CA PRO A 311 5.08 -27.72 0.59
C PRO A 311 4.42 -28.77 -0.30
N GLY A 312 3.11 -28.76 -0.43
CA GLY A 312 2.30 -29.75 -1.13
C GLY A 312 2.16 -29.56 -2.64
N SER A 313 2.65 -28.43 -3.20
CA SER A 313 2.49 -28.12 -4.62
C SER A 313 3.79 -28.24 -5.40
N PRO A 314 3.76 -28.47 -6.71
CA PRO A 314 4.91 -28.24 -7.58
C PRO A 314 5.39 -26.78 -7.47
N VAL A 315 6.68 -26.56 -7.71
CA VAL A 315 7.24 -25.21 -7.77
C VAL A 315 6.56 -24.42 -8.88
N LYS A 316 6.05 -23.24 -8.54
CA LYS A 316 5.47 -22.30 -9.51
C LYS A 316 6.54 -21.32 -10.02
N PRO A 317 6.41 -20.74 -11.21
CA PRO A 317 7.40 -19.81 -11.76
C PRO A 317 7.30 -18.43 -11.10
N ILE A 318 7.43 -18.37 -9.76
CA ILE A 318 7.28 -17.14 -9.00
C ILE A 318 8.63 -16.75 -8.39
N ARG A 319 9.04 -15.50 -8.59
CA ARG A 319 10.14 -14.84 -7.88
C ARG A 319 9.57 -13.95 -6.79
N ILE A 320 10.09 -14.04 -5.57
CA ILE A 320 9.50 -13.38 -4.40
C ILE A 320 10.57 -12.61 -3.65
N TRP A 321 10.31 -11.33 -3.38
CA TRP A 321 11.05 -10.54 -2.41
C TRP A 321 10.15 -10.30 -1.20
N MET A 322 10.71 -10.50 0.02
CA MET A 322 9.97 -10.39 1.28
C MET A 322 10.78 -9.65 2.32
N GLU A 323 10.09 -8.89 3.18
CA GLU A 323 10.66 -8.25 4.36
C GLU A 323 9.71 -8.38 5.54
N VAL A 324 10.28 -8.47 6.76
CA VAL A 324 9.56 -8.35 8.03
C VAL A 324 10.44 -7.66 9.07
N GLY A 325 9.84 -6.77 9.85
CA GLY A 325 10.54 -6.09 10.96
C GLY A 325 10.57 -6.93 12.24
N ASP A 326 11.62 -6.76 13.06
CA ASP A 326 11.78 -7.44 14.37
C ASP A 326 10.69 -7.10 15.39
N ARG A 327 9.99 -5.98 15.20
CA ARG A 327 8.85 -5.49 16.01
C ARG A 327 7.54 -5.50 15.25
N ASP A 328 7.41 -6.40 14.27
CA ASP A 328 6.18 -6.57 13.52
C ASP A 328 5.03 -7.12 14.40
N LEU A 329 3.81 -7.06 13.91
CA LEU A 329 2.59 -7.34 14.67
C LEU A 329 2.60 -8.72 15.32
N TYR A 330 2.07 -8.75 16.54
CA TYR A 330 1.87 -9.96 17.33
C TYR A 330 0.53 -9.89 18.06
N ASN A 331 -0.40 -10.72 17.68
CA ASN A 331 -1.76 -10.74 18.21
C ASN A 331 -2.09 -12.12 18.82
N PRO A 332 -1.46 -12.54 19.92
CA PRO A 332 -1.61 -13.90 20.46
C PRO A 332 -3.04 -14.20 20.96
N ASN A 333 -3.84 -13.16 21.20
CA ASN A 333 -5.21 -13.30 21.65
C ASN A 333 -6.22 -13.37 20.48
N ALA A 334 -5.81 -13.09 19.26
CA ALA A 334 -6.64 -13.29 18.09
C ALA A 334 -6.78 -14.80 17.85
N MET A 335 -7.99 -15.30 17.87
CA MET A 335 -8.37 -16.71 17.74
C MET A 335 -7.63 -17.70 18.68
N ARG A 336 -6.59 -17.27 19.40
CA ARG A 336 -5.76 -18.06 20.34
C ARG A 336 -5.20 -19.35 19.75
N ASP A 337 -4.95 -19.35 18.44
CA ASP A 337 -4.48 -20.49 17.66
C ASP A 337 -2.96 -20.48 17.43
N GLY A 338 -2.27 -19.41 17.86
CA GLY A 338 -0.82 -19.23 17.65
C GLY A 338 -0.44 -18.83 16.22
N MET A 339 -1.43 -18.51 15.37
CA MET A 339 -1.22 -18.19 13.94
C MET A 339 -1.30 -16.70 13.64
N HIS A 340 -1.08 -15.83 14.66
CA HIS A 340 -1.18 -14.37 14.53
C HIS A 340 0.12 -13.67 14.96
N ASP A 341 1.25 -14.21 14.53
CA ASP A 341 2.59 -13.64 14.64
C ASP A 341 3.15 -13.41 13.23
N TRP A 342 3.25 -12.15 12.82
CA TRP A 342 3.74 -11.78 11.48
C TRP A 342 5.20 -12.16 11.27
N VAL A 343 6.04 -12.01 12.30
CA VAL A 343 7.46 -12.40 12.20
C VAL A 343 7.55 -13.90 11.96
N LEU A 344 6.92 -14.71 12.81
CA LEU A 344 6.95 -16.17 12.67
C LEU A 344 6.38 -16.63 11.32
N ALA A 345 5.30 -15.99 10.84
CA ALA A 345 4.68 -16.34 9.57
C ALA A 345 5.64 -16.07 8.38
N ASN A 346 6.32 -14.92 8.37
CA ASN A 346 7.28 -14.58 7.31
C ASN A 346 8.55 -15.44 7.38
N GLU A 347 9.04 -15.79 8.58
CA GLU A 347 10.13 -16.74 8.78
C GLU A 347 9.78 -18.12 8.21
N ARG A 348 8.58 -18.63 8.48
CA ARG A 348 8.09 -19.89 7.93
C ARG A 348 7.92 -19.84 6.42
N MET A 349 7.49 -18.69 5.88
CA MET A 349 7.44 -18.48 4.42
C MET A 349 8.84 -18.60 3.81
N ALA A 350 9.84 -17.92 4.37
CA ALA A 350 11.22 -18.01 3.91
C ALA A 350 11.76 -19.45 3.96
N ASP A 351 11.49 -20.20 5.05
CA ASP A 351 11.88 -21.60 5.21
C ASP A 351 11.31 -22.52 4.11
N VAL A 352 10.01 -22.41 3.83
CA VAL A 352 9.39 -23.27 2.81
C VAL A 352 9.79 -22.89 1.40
N LEU A 353 10.02 -21.60 1.12
CA LEU A 353 10.53 -21.13 -0.18
C LEU A 353 11.95 -21.67 -0.43
N ALA A 354 12.83 -21.62 0.59
CA ALA A 354 14.17 -22.21 0.52
C ALA A 354 14.11 -23.70 0.24
N LYS A 355 13.33 -24.45 1.03
CA LYS A 355 13.19 -25.90 0.90
C LYS A 355 12.65 -26.34 -0.46
N LYS A 356 11.79 -25.52 -1.07
CA LYS A 356 11.21 -25.80 -2.39
C LYS A 356 12.09 -25.33 -3.54
N GLY A 357 13.14 -24.53 -3.29
CA GLY A 357 14.04 -24.01 -4.32
C GLY A 357 13.45 -22.89 -5.16
N TYR A 358 12.61 -22.03 -4.56
CA TYR A 358 12.16 -20.81 -5.21
C TYR A 358 13.29 -19.80 -5.35
N HIS A 359 13.22 -18.94 -6.33
CA HIS A 359 13.98 -17.70 -6.35
C HIS A 359 13.33 -16.71 -5.38
N TYR A 360 13.97 -16.49 -4.23
CA TYR A 360 13.47 -15.55 -3.22
C TYR A 360 14.60 -14.83 -2.50
N GLN A 361 14.30 -13.63 -2.03
CA GLN A 361 15.14 -12.89 -1.10
C GLN A 361 14.29 -12.47 0.10
N PHE A 362 14.73 -12.80 1.30
CA PHE A 362 14.07 -12.47 2.56
C PHE A 362 14.96 -11.59 3.42
N LEU A 363 14.41 -10.48 3.91
CA LEU A 363 15.05 -9.55 4.81
C LEU A 363 14.34 -9.55 6.17
N PHE A 364 15.08 -9.87 7.21
CA PHE A 364 14.70 -9.59 8.58
C PHE A 364 15.30 -8.24 8.96
N ALA A 365 14.47 -7.22 9.21
CA ALA A 365 14.93 -5.87 9.49
C ALA A 365 14.89 -5.58 11.00
N GLU A 366 16.05 -5.28 11.58
CA GLU A 366 16.15 -4.88 12.99
C GLU A 366 15.63 -3.46 13.19
N ASN A 367 15.10 -3.14 14.37
CA ASN A 367 14.54 -1.84 14.75
C ASN A 367 13.37 -1.40 13.85
N ALA A 368 12.61 -2.33 13.33
CA ALA A 368 11.55 -2.12 12.35
C ALA A 368 10.19 -2.62 12.84
N GLY A 369 9.14 -1.86 12.57
CA GLY A 369 7.74 -2.22 12.86
C GLY A 369 7.02 -2.75 11.64
N HIS A 370 5.69 -2.82 11.74
CA HIS A 370 4.82 -3.29 10.67
C HIS A 370 4.81 -2.34 9.46
N VAL A 371 5.19 -2.85 8.29
CA VAL A 371 5.33 -2.08 7.03
C VAL A 371 6.13 -0.79 7.27
N ASP A 372 7.29 -0.94 7.90
CA ASP A 372 8.09 0.19 8.38
C ASP A 372 8.50 1.11 7.22
N ARG A 373 8.17 2.40 7.38
CA ARG A 373 8.44 3.38 6.33
C ARG A 373 9.93 3.62 6.07
N ALA A 374 10.76 3.59 7.11
CA ALA A 374 12.19 3.80 6.96
C ALA A 374 12.85 2.60 6.27
N VAL A 375 12.46 1.38 6.66
CA VAL A 375 12.89 0.15 5.96
C VAL A 375 12.46 0.18 4.50
N ARG A 376 11.20 0.54 4.20
CA ARG A 376 10.75 0.66 2.82
C ARG A 376 11.54 1.71 2.03
N ALA A 377 11.85 2.85 2.64
CA ALA A 377 12.64 3.88 1.97
C ALA A 377 14.10 3.45 1.74
N GLN A 378 14.64 2.58 2.58
CA GLN A 378 15.98 2.01 2.40
C GLN A 378 15.98 0.92 1.32
N THR A 379 15.03 -0.01 1.36
CA THR A 379 15.11 -1.29 0.66
C THR A 379 14.41 -1.32 -0.70
N LEU A 380 13.44 -0.42 -0.95
CA LEU A 380 12.56 -0.51 -2.11
C LEU A 380 13.28 -0.48 -3.47
N PRO A 381 14.32 0.34 -3.69
CA PRO A 381 15.07 0.31 -4.95
C PRO A 381 15.71 -1.06 -5.23
N GLU A 382 16.44 -1.62 -4.28
CA GLU A 382 17.07 -2.95 -4.42
C GLU A 382 16.04 -4.07 -4.54
N ALA A 383 14.91 -3.97 -3.81
CA ALA A 383 13.81 -4.91 -3.92
C ALA A 383 13.19 -4.91 -5.32
N LEU A 384 13.03 -3.72 -5.92
CA LEU A 384 12.58 -3.58 -7.30
C LEU A 384 13.61 -4.17 -8.29
N GLU A 385 14.88 -3.88 -8.13
CA GLU A 385 15.91 -4.50 -8.96
C GLU A 385 15.92 -6.03 -8.83
N TYR A 386 15.71 -6.57 -7.60
CA TYR A 386 15.62 -8.02 -7.37
C TYR A 386 14.42 -8.65 -8.08
N VAL A 387 13.21 -8.10 -7.91
CA VAL A 387 12.03 -8.71 -8.52
C VAL A 387 12.03 -8.63 -10.05
N TRP A 388 12.66 -7.61 -10.62
CA TRP A 388 12.77 -7.44 -12.06
C TRP A 388 13.95 -8.21 -12.70
N GLN A 389 14.73 -8.93 -11.90
CA GLN A 389 15.83 -9.73 -12.44
C GLN A 389 15.38 -10.69 -13.53
N GLY A 390 16.18 -10.80 -14.60
CA GLY A 390 15.93 -11.70 -15.71
C GLY A 390 14.82 -11.26 -16.66
N TYR A 391 14.06 -10.20 -16.37
CA TYR A 391 13.13 -9.63 -17.34
C TYR A 391 13.89 -8.90 -18.45
N ARG A 392 13.68 -9.34 -19.69
CA ARG A 392 14.44 -8.80 -20.84
C ARG A 392 13.64 -7.81 -21.71
N GLY A 393 12.38 -7.54 -21.34
CA GLY A 393 11.47 -6.76 -22.18
C GLY A 393 11.06 -7.49 -23.45
N VAL A 394 9.94 -7.10 -24.04
CA VAL A 394 9.61 -7.49 -25.41
C VAL A 394 10.53 -6.68 -26.33
N ARG A 395 11.45 -7.35 -27.04
CA ARG A 395 12.28 -6.74 -28.08
C ARG A 395 11.46 -6.38 -29.30
#